data_d20388c350d7c347ca7d48fcb4a7883a
#
_entry.id   d20388c350d7c347ca7d48fcb4a7883a
#
_cell.length_a   1.000
_cell.length_b   1.000
_cell.length_c   1.000
_cell.angle_alpha   90.00
_cell.angle_beta   90.00
_cell.angle_gamma   90.00
#
_symmetry.space_group_name_H-M   'P 1'
#
loop_
_entity.id
_entity.type
_entity.pdbx_description
1 polymer ?
#
loop_
_entity_poly.entity_id
_entity_poly.type
_entity_poly.pdbx_seq_one_letter_code
_entity_poly.pdbx_strand_id
1 'polypeptide(L)'
;MNERDIFDEKSETKKANFCCPNCRERADYDVRWIKRTKKKNAPRQMNESDRSQYEKSRDYMVRVDDVLMCKNMRCRKRFDIPSSQTVVFI
;
A
#
# COMPACT_ATOMS: atom_id res chain seq x y z
N MET A 1 -9.17 19.66 6.82
CA MET A 1 -9.81 18.34 6.81
C MET A 1 -8.75 17.25 6.83
N ASN A 2 -8.94 16.24 7.66
CA ASN A 2 -8.00 15.14 7.80
C ASN A 2 -8.23 14.11 6.68
N GLU A 3 -7.19 13.39 6.25
CA GLU A 3 -7.31 12.31 5.27
C GLU A 3 -8.35 11.26 5.66
N ARG A 4 -8.50 10.99 6.95
CA ARG A 4 -9.51 10.04 7.47
C ARG A 4 -10.95 10.46 7.15
N ASP A 5 -11.19 11.74 6.94
CA ASP A 5 -12.52 12.26 6.60
C ASP A 5 -12.82 12.10 5.11
N ILE A 6 -11.78 11.94 4.29
CA ILE A 6 -11.90 11.82 2.82
C ILE A 6 -11.90 10.36 2.37
N PHE A 7 -11.08 9.51 3.00
CA PHE A 7 -10.83 8.14 2.57
C PHE A 7 -11.29 7.10 3.57
N ASP A 8 -11.80 6.00 3.05
CA ASP A 8 -11.97 4.76 3.79
C ASP A 8 -10.73 3.90 3.61
N GLU A 9 -10.19 3.37 4.71
CA GLU A 9 -9.02 2.51 4.69
C GLU A 9 -9.41 1.04 4.79
N LYS A 10 -8.80 0.21 3.95
CA LYS A 10 -8.99 -1.23 3.98
C LYS A 10 -7.66 -1.93 3.76
N SER A 11 -7.35 -2.89 4.61
CA SER A 11 -6.14 -3.70 4.43
C SER A 11 -6.36 -4.74 3.34
N GLU A 12 -5.40 -4.85 2.43
CA GLU A 12 -5.37 -5.88 1.40
C GLU A 12 -4.01 -6.55 1.39
N THR A 13 -4.00 -7.85 1.10
CA THR A 13 -2.77 -8.61 0.89
C THR A 13 -2.70 -9.01 -0.58
N LYS A 14 -1.57 -8.69 -1.21
CA LYS A 14 -1.31 -9.07 -2.60
C LYS A 14 -0.10 -9.98 -2.67
N LYS A 15 -0.18 -11.00 -3.49
CA LYS A 15 0.96 -11.86 -3.76
C LYS A 15 1.88 -11.21 -4.77
N ALA A 16 3.18 -11.24 -4.50
CA ALA A 16 4.20 -10.74 -5.40
C ALA A 16 5.36 -11.72 -5.44
N ASN A 17 5.92 -11.93 -6.62
CA ASN A 17 7.08 -12.80 -6.80
C ASN A 17 8.35 -11.97 -6.67
N PHE A 18 9.20 -12.34 -5.72
CA PHE A 18 10.48 -11.69 -5.49
C PHE A 18 11.61 -12.70 -5.43
N CYS A 19 12.80 -12.26 -5.81
CA CYS A 19 14.02 -13.03 -5.75
C CYS A 19 14.86 -12.55 -4.54
N CYS A 20 15.23 -13.48 -3.66
CA CYS A 20 16.11 -13.14 -2.56
C CYS A 20 17.49 -12.75 -3.08
N PRO A 21 18.05 -11.60 -2.70
CA PRO A 21 19.36 -11.18 -3.20
C PRO A 21 20.53 -12.01 -2.65
N ASN A 22 20.31 -12.75 -1.57
CA ASN A 22 21.35 -13.59 -0.96
C ASN A 22 21.44 -14.98 -1.60
N CYS A 23 20.32 -15.73 -1.68
CA CYS A 23 20.30 -17.07 -2.25
C CYS A 23 19.76 -17.12 -3.68
N ARG A 24 19.24 -16.01 -4.18
CA ARG A 24 18.65 -15.85 -5.52
C ARG A 24 17.48 -16.79 -5.83
N GLU A 25 16.86 -17.34 -4.82
CA GLU A 25 15.66 -18.15 -4.99
C GLU A 25 14.43 -17.27 -5.10
N ARG A 26 13.60 -17.54 -6.10
CA ARG A 26 12.33 -16.85 -6.29
C ARG A 26 11.22 -17.55 -5.52
N ALA A 27 10.37 -16.76 -4.91
CA ALA A 27 9.20 -17.26 -4.22
C ALA A 27 8.08 -16.22 -4.23
N ASP A 28 6.85 -16.68 -4.03
CA ASP A 28 5.72 -15.80 -3.88
C ASP A 28 5.64 -15.32 -2.43
N TYR A 29 5.51 -14.03 -2.24
CA TYR A 29 5.40 -13.41 -0.93
C TYR A 29 4.07 -12.67 -0.81
N ASP A 30 3.52 -12.68 0.39
CA ASP A 30 2.34 -11.89 0.70
C ASP A 30 2.78 -10.51 1.16
N VAL A 31 2.40 -9.48 0.41
CA VAL A 31 2.72 -8.09 0.71
C VAL A 31 1.44 -7.38 1.13
N ARG A 32 1.49 -6.74 2.29
CA ARG A 32 0.35 -6.02 2.82
C ARG A 32 0.29 -4.61 2.25
N TRP A 33 -0.92 -4.22 1.88
CA TRP A 33 -1.23 -2.90 1.35
C TRP A 33 -2.40 -2.31 2.11
N ILE A 34 -2.45 -1.00 2.22
CA ILE A 34 -3.62 -0.28 2.68
C ILE A 34 -4.27 0.37 1.47
N LYS A 35 -5.49 -0.04 1.17
CA LYS A 35 -6.29 0.55 0.10
C LYS A 35 -7.07 1.71 0.68
N ARG A 36 -6.85 2.90 0.15
CA ARG A 36 -7.58 4.11 0.51
C ARG A 36 -8.50 4.49 -0.63
N THR A 37 -9.80 4.37 -0.36
CA THR A 37 -10.83 4.70 -1.34
C THR A 37 -11.57 5.95 -0.89
N LYS A 38 -11.81 6.84 -1.84
CA LYS A 38 -12.53 8.08 -1.60
C LYS A 38 -13.96 7.76 -1.11
N LYS A 39 -14.39 8.39 -0.03
CA LYS A 39 -15.73 8.21 0.50
C LYS A 39 -16.77 8.66 -0.52
N LYS A 40 -17.85 7.89 -0.65
CA LYS A 40 -18.92 8.20 -1.58
C LYS A 40 -19.68 9.47 -1.19
N ASN A 41 -19.79 9.71 0.11
CA ASN A 41 -20.49 10.88 0.64
C ASN A 41 -19.47 11.85 1.25
N ALA A 42 -19.40 13.04 0.70
CA ALA A 42 -18.59 14.11 1.27
C ALA A 42 -19.13 14.51 2.64
N PRO A 43 -18.25 14.84 3.62
CA PRO A 43 -18.69 15.37 4.89
C PRO A 43 -19.56 16.62 4.72
N ARG A 44 -20.61 16.75 5.52
CA ARG A 44 -21.58 17.88 5.41
C ARG A 44 -20.95 19.24 5.72
N GLN A 45 -19.91 19.27 6.56
CA GLN A 45 -19.25 20.50 6.98
C GLN A 45 -17.91 20.66 6.26
N MET A 46 -17.97 20.95 4.96
CA MET A 46 -16.79 21.24 4.18
C MET A 46 -16.77 22.70 3.75
N ASN A 47 -15.65 23.38 3.97
CA ASN A 47 -15.39 24.68 3.39
C ASN A 47 -14.91 24.51 1.93
N GLU A 48 -14.64 25.60 1.24
CA GLU A 48 -14.19 25.55 -0.16
C GLU A 48 -12.85 24.82 -0.34
N SER A 49 -11.93 25.01 0.59
CA SER A 49 -10.64 24.32 0.59
C SER A 49 -10.81 22.81 0.72
N ASP A 50 -11.68 22.37 1.61
CA ASP A 50 -11.96 20.96 1.84
C ASP A 50 -12.63 20.32 0.62
N ARG A 51 -13.57 21.02 -0.02
CA ARG A 51 -14.20 20.55 -1.26
C ARG A 51 -13.19 20.38 -2.38
N SER A 52 -12.30 21.35 -2.54
CA SER A 52 -11.25 21.29 -3.55
C SER A 52 -10.33 20.09 -3.30
N GLN A 53 -9.94 19.84 -2.06
CA GLN A 53 -9.13 18.71 -1.68
C GLN A 53 -9.86 17.38 -1.94
N TYR A 54 -11.15 17.30 -1.60
CA TYR A 54 -11.97 16.12 -1.85
C TYR A 54 -12.10 15.82 -3.34
N GLU A 55 -12.36 16.82 -4.17
CA GLU A 55 -12.51 16.66 -5.62
C GLU A 55 -11.22 16.21 -6.31
N LYS A 56 -10.07 16.67 -5.80
CA LYS A 56 -8.76 16.31 -6.34
C LYS A 56 -8.26 14.96 -5.84
N SER A 57 -8.89 14.40 -4.81
CA SER A 57 -8.47 13.14 -4.21
C SER A 57 -8.79 11.97 -5.12
N ARG A 58 -7.87 11.00 -5.18
CA ARG A 58 -8.00 9.79 -5.98
C ARG A 58 -7.80 8.56 -5.09
N ASP A 59 -8.43 7.47 -5.47
CA ASP A 59 -8.21 6.18 -4.81
C ASP A 59 -6.77 5.74 -5.03
N TYR A 60 -6.14 5.24 -3.97
CA TYR A 60 -4.77 4.75 -4.05
C TYR A 60 -4.51 3.66 -3.02
N MET A 61 -3.41 2.95 -3.22
CA MET A 61 -2.92 1.94 -2.29
C MET A 61 -1.52 2.30 -1.82
N VAL A 62 -1.26 2.08 -0.54
CA VAL A 62 0.05 2.31 0.07
C VAL A 62 0.60 0.98 0.57
N ARG A 63 1.85 0.67 0.21
CA ARG A 63 2.51 -0.55 0.69
C ARG A 63 2.94 -0.38 2.14
N VAL A 64 2.58 -1.36 2.96
CA VAL A 64 2.92 -1.39 4.39
C VAL A 64 4.23 -2.12 4.64
N ASP A 65 4.47 -3.21 3.92
CA ASP A 65 5.66 -4.03 4.12
C ASP A 65 6.82 -3.53 3.26
N ASP A 66 7.96 -3.26 3.90
CA ASP A 66 9.18 -2.84 3.23
C ASP A 66 10.25 -3.94 3.23
N VAL A 67 10.14 -4.89 4.14
CA VAL A 67 11.12 -5.97 4.34
C VAL A 67 10.39 -7.31 4.31
N LEU A 68 10.98 -8.28 3.62
CA LEU A 68 10.49 -9.65 3.55
C LEU A 68 11.56 -10.62 4.09
N MET A 69 11.10 -11.77 4.57
CA MET A 69 11.97 -12.85 4.98
C MET A 69 12.00 -13.92 3.89
N CYS A 70 13.19 -14.32 3.46
CA CYS A 70 13.36 -15.39 2.47
C CYS A 70 12.64 -16.67 2.91
N LYS A 71 11.88 -17.28 2.02
CA LYS A 71 11.16 -18.54 2.30
C LYS A 71 12.06 -19.77 2.24
N ASN A 72 13.27 -19.64 1.71
CA ASN A 72 14.22 -20.74 1.69
C ASN A 72 14.69 -21.04 3.10
N MET A 73 14.44 -22.24 3.57
CA MET A 73 14.76 -22.69 4.93
C MET A 73 16.27 -22.60 5.24
N ARG A 74 17.12 -22.70 4.22
CA ARG A 74 18.57 -22.60 4.38
C ARG A 74 19.07 -21.16 4.42
N CYS A 75 18.31 -20.21 3.90
CA CYS A 75 18.69 -18.81 3.84
C CYS A 75 18.04 -18.00 4.97
N ARG A 76 16.73 -17.88 4.95
CA ARG A 76 15.90 -17.13 5.92
C ARG A 76 16.38 -15.71 6.23
N LYS A 77 17.15 -15.11 5.35
CA LYS A 77 17.60 -13.74 5.53
C LYS A 77 16.50 -12.76 5.17
N ARG A 78 16.45 -11.66 5.90
CA ARG A 78 15.58 -10.55 5.57
C ARG A 78 16.19 -9.75 4.43
N PHE A 79 15.35 -9.30 3.52
CA PHE A 79 15.77 -8.42 2.43
C PHE A 79 14.72 -7.35 2.19
N ASP A 80 15.17 -6.20 1.71
CA ASP A 80 14.29 -5.11 1.34
C ASP A 80 13.55 -5.45 0.05
N ILE A 81 12.27 -5.07 -0.02
CA ILE A 81 11.51 -5.24 -1.25
C ILE A 81 12.17 -4.42 -2.36
N PRO A 82 12.59 -5.06 -3.47
CA PRO A 82 13.37 -4.39 -4.51
C PRO A 82 12.54 -3.48 -5.42
N SER A 83 11.42 -2.98 -4.93
CA SER A 83 10.53 -2.07 -5.66
C SER A 83 10.46 -0.74 -4.93
N SER A 84 10.73 0.34 -5.62
CA SER A 84 10.56 1.69 -5.09
C SER A 84 9.11 2.16 -5.11
N GLN A 85 8.23 1.41 -5.76
CA GLN A 85 6.82 1.78 -5.87
C GLN A 85 6.08 1.44 -4.58
N THR A 86 5.83 2.47 -3.76
CA THR A 86 5.12 2.34 -2.48
C THR A 86 3.68 2.84 -2.54
N VAL A 87 3.33 3.57 -3.58
CA VAL A 87 1.99 4.12 -3.80
C VAL A 87 1.53 3.77 -5.22
N VAL A 88 0.32 3.25 -5.33
CA VAL A 88 -0.30 2.91 -6.61
C VAL A 88 -1.69 3.53 -6.67
N PHE A 89 -1.96 4.32 -7.70
CA PHE A 89 -3.31 4.84 -7.97
C PHE A 89 -4.18 3.78 -8.64
N ILE A 90 -5.41 3.70 -8.20
CA ILE A 90 -6.38 2.72 -8.70
C ILE A 90 -7.66 3.37 -9.19
#